data_07f7353ca72610e09158301dcd35b4cd
#
_entry.id   07f7353ca72610e09158301dcd35b4cd
#
_cell.length_a   1.000
_cell.length_b   1.000
_cell.length_c   1.000
_cell.angle_alpha   90.00
_cell.angle_beta   90.00
_cell.angle_gamma   90.00
#
_symmetry.space_group_name_H-M   'P 1'
#
loop_
_entity.id
_entity.type
_entity.pdbx_description
1 polymer ?
#
loop_
_entity_poly.entity_id
_entity_poly.type
_entity_poly.pdbx_seq_one_letter_code
_entity_poly.pdbx_strand_id
1 'polypeptide(L)'
;LHDALPILNGSDGIAVGMVTSTPPHNLGEVIDGVIAYIKNPDINTEQMMEYIPGPDFPTGGIIANKDDLIQIYSTGMGKIKIRGKVEVEQVKGGKERIVITEIPYTMIGANIGKFLNDVYSLVETKKTNDIVDITNQSSKEGIRIVLELRKGADTQNLINLLYKKTKLEDTFGVNMLAVAEGRPETLGLVPIIRHHVKFQYELATRKYQTLLKKELDKKEIQEGLIKACDVIDLIIEILRGSKNVKDARACLTDGVTDNITFKSAQSEKMASELRFTERQTTAILEMRLQKLIGLEIEALMKDHEDTLKHIAEYEDILENRATMAKVLIKELQSYKKQYAVPRKTLIDNLEEAVVEEKKIEEMDVVFLMDRFGYAKTVDVSVYERNKEAADTENRYILTCKNTDKICIFTNKGQMHLLKVLDLPYGKFRDKGIPIDNLSNYNSSEENFIYIINLGAIIHSRLLFGTKTAMLKMVDGSEFDVAKRTTASTKLNEDDELLIVHAMTGEETVVMQSEKEMFLRIEASTIPEKKKGAVGVRGMKLNAGDALSNIYVLDGESEQTVEVKGKEVVLNRLRVGNRDTKGTKR
;
A
#
# COMPACT_ATOMS: atom_id res chain seq x y z
N LEU A 1 6.43 -18.69 -23.18
CA LEU A 1 6.86 -17.54 -22.33
C LEU A 1 7.47 -17.96 -21.00
N HIS A 2 7.90 -19.21 -20.89
CA HIS A 2 8.68 -19.66 -19.73
C HIS A 2 10.07 -19.01 -19.64
N ASP A 3 10.39 -18.18 -20.60
CA ASP A 3 11.73 -17.68 -20.86
C ASP A 3 11.90 -16.22 -20.43
N ALA A 4 10.80 -15.53 -20.07
CA ALA A 4 10.88 -14.18 -19.53
C ALA A 4 11.37 -14.25 -18.08
N LEU A 5 12.47 -13.57 -17.80
CA LEU A 5 12.91 -13.34 -16.44
C LEU A 5 11.74 -12.77 -15.63
N PRO A 6 11.33 -13.39 -14.51
CA PRO A 6 10.22 -12.88 -13.68
C PRO A 6 10.44 -11.43 -13.25
N ILE A 7 11.70 -11.00 -13.12
CA ILE A 7 12.07 -9.64 -12.75
C ILE A 7 11.81 -8.61 -13.86
N LEU A 8 11.67 -9.00 -15.13
CA LEU A 8 11.51 -8.03 -16.21
C LEU A 8 10.16 -7.32 -16.14
N ASN A 9 9.07 -8.07 -16.13
CA ASN A 9 7.72 -7.52 -16.08
C ASN A 9 7.15 -7.46 -14.68
N GLY A 10 7.87 -8.00 -13.70
CA GLY A 10 7.36 -8.27 -12.37
C GLY A 10 6.44 -9.49 -12.36
N SER A 11 6.13 -9.94 -11.16
CA SER A 11 5.20 -11.04 -10.92
C SER A 11 4.47 -10.79 -9.61
N ASP A 12 3.16 -10.92 -9.61
CA ASP A 12 2.34 -10.85 -8.42
C ASP A 12 1.35 -12.03 -8.44
N GLY A 13 1.34 -12.79 -7.37
CA GLY A 13 0.51 -14.00 -7.30
C GLY A 13 0.34 -14.52 -5.89
N ILE A 14 -0.87 -14.98 -5.60
CA ILE A 14 -1.24 -15.54 -4.31
C ILE A 14 -1.66 -17.00 -4.53
N ALA A 15 -0.98 -17.92 -3.85
CA ALA A 15 -1.35 -19.32 -3.76
C ALA A 15 -1.56 -19.74 -2.31
N VAL A 16 -2.04 -20.95 -2.08
CA VAL A 16 -2.20 -21.46 -0.71
C VAL A 16 -0.83 -21.63 -0.05
N GLY A 17 -0.58 -20.83 0.99
CA GLY A 17 0.68 -20.86 1.74
C GLY A 17 1.88 -20.18 1.07
N MET A 18 1.71 -19.57 -0.11
CA MET A 18 2.80 -18.93 -0.85
C MET A 18 2.31 -17.66 -1.56
N VAL A 19 3.14 -16.61 -1.50
CA VAL A 19 2.88 -15.34 -2.19
C VAL A 19 4.15 -14.95 -2.93
N THR A 20 4.03 -14.57 -4.19
CA THR A 20 5.12 -13.92 -4.93
C THR A 20 4.77 -12.47 -5.20
N SER A 21 5.73 -11.59 -5.04
CA SER A 21 5.63 -10.17 -5.39
C SER A 21 7.01 -9.71 -5.84
N THR A 22 7.25 -9.79 -7.14
CA THR A 22 8.52 -9.43 -7.78
C THR A 22 8.33 -8.11 -8.50
N PRO A 23 9.12 -7.06 -8.20
CA PRO A 23 9.00 -5.78 -8.89
C PRO A 23 9.52 -5.87 -10.33
N PRO A 24 9.00 -5.06 -11.27
CA PRO A 24 9.50 -4.98 -12.64
C PRO A 24 10.84 -4.24 -12.71
N HIS A 25 11.62 -4.53 -13.76
CA HIS A 25 12.93 -3.92 -14.01
C HIS A 25 13.08 -3.44 -15.44
N ASN A 26 14.07 -2.56 -15.67
CA ASN A 26 14.37 -2.06 -17.00
C ASN A 26 14.99 -3.13 -17.89
N LEU A 27 14.46 -3.31 -19.11
CA LEU A 27 14.94 -4.32 -20.05
C LEU A 27 16.41 -4.15 -20.39
N GLY A 28 16.85 -2.91 -20.66
CA GLY A 28 18.23 -2.64 -21.03
C GLY A 28 19.21 -3.01 -19.92
N GLU A 29 18.87 -2.67 -18.68
CA GLU A 29 19.67 -2.97 -17.49
C GLU A 29 19.71 -4.48 -17.19
N VAL A 30 18.57 -5.15 -17.29
CA VAL A 30 18.50 -6.62 -17.11
C VAL A 30 19.36 -7.33 -18.15
N ILE A 31 19.33 -6.90 -19.41
CA ILE A 31 20.20 -7.46 -20.47
C ILE A 31 21.67 -7.23 -20.13
N ASP A 32 22.04 -6.03 -19.68
CA ASP A 32 23.42 -5.74 -19.28
C ASP A 32 23.86 -6.62 -18.10
N GLY A 33 23.00 -6.82 -17.11
CA GLY A 33 23.24 -7.72 -15.98
C GLY A 33 23.41 -9.18 -16.41
N VAL A 34 22.56 -9.67 -17.32
CA VAL A 34 22.70 -11.02 -17.89
C VAL A 34 24.01 -11.18 -18.66
N ILE A 35 24.39 -10.19 -19.48
CA ILE A 35 25.67 -10.19 -20.19
C ILE A 35 26.85 -10.16 -19.23
N ALA A 36 26.77 -9.36 -18.17
CA ALA A 36 27.81 -9.30 -17.12
C ALA A 36 27.98 -10.67 -16.46
N TYR A 37 26.88 -11.35 -16.12
CA TYR A 37 26.90 -12.70 -15.54
C TYR A 37 27.50 -13.75 -16.51
N ILE A 38 27.14 -13.69 -17.80
CA ILE A 38 27.72 -14.60 -18.81
C ILE A 38 29.24 -14.43 -18.88
N LYS A 39 29.76 -13.20 -18.78
CA LYS A 39 31.18 -12.88 -18.78
C LYS A 39 31.89 -13.24 -17.49
N ASN A 40 31.24 -13.06 -16.36
CA ASN A 40 31.75 -13.35 -15.02
C ASN A 40 30.68 -14.07 -14.18
N PRO A 41 30.66 -15.40 -14.15
CA PRO A 41 29.70 -16.17 -13.36
C PRO A 41 29.81 -16.00 -11.83
N ASP A 42 30.95 -15.50 -11.35
CA ASP A 42 31.22 -15.28 -9.92
C ASP A 42 30.83 -13.86 -9.45
N ILE A 43 30.13 -13.10 -10.29
CA ILE A 43 29.65 -11.75 -9.96
C ILE A 43 28.77 -11.79 -8.71
N ASN A 44 29.04 -10.92 -7.74
CA ASN A 44 28.23 -10.79 -6.54
C ASN A 44 27.06 -9.80 -6.71
N THR A 45 26.22 -9.68 -5.68
CA THR A 45 25.03 -8.80 -5.74
C THR A 45 25.40 -7.32 -5.91
N GLU A 46 26.43 -6.83 -5.24
CA GLU A 46 26.87 -5.43 -5.33
C GLU A 46 27.33 -5.08 -6.75
N GLN A 47 28.16 -5.94 -7.34
CA GLN A 47 28.63 -5.80 -8.71
C GLN A 47 27.48 -5.93 -9.74
N MET A 48 26.48 -6.78 -9.46
CA MET A 48 25.31 -6.91 -10.31
C MET A 48 24.46 -5.64 -10.28
N MET A 49 24.38 -4.96 -9.13
CA MET A 49 23.68 -3.70 -8.99
C MET A 49 24.31 -2.51 -9.74
N GLU A 50 25.55 -2.63 -10.21
CA GLU A 50 26.14 -1.65 -11.14
C GLU A 50 25.41 -1.67 -12.50
N TYR A 51 24.84 -2.82 -12.88
CA TYR A 51 24.08 -3.01 -14.12
C TYR A 51 22.57 -2.91 -13.89
N ILE A 52 22.07 -3.42 -12.76
CA ILE A 52 20.65 -3.42 -12.37
C ILE A 52 20.54 -2.70 -11.01
N PRO A 53 20.50 -1.37 -11.00
CA PRO A 53 20.56 -0.60 -9.75
C PRO A 53 19.31 -0.73 -8.88
N GLY A 54 18.18 -1.14 -9.46
CA GLY A 54 16.91 -1.28 -8.76
C GLY A 54 15.74 -1.52 -9.70
N PRO A 55 14.53 -1.71 -9.17
CA PRO A 55 13.31 -1.81 -9.95
C PRO A 55 13.06 -0.58 -10.83
N ASP A 56 12.33 -0.77 -11.92
CA ASP A 56 11.90 0.29 -12.83
C ASP A 56 10.40 0.14 -13.07
N PHE A 57 9.62 0.94 -12.35
CA PHE A 57 8.17 0.86 -12.40
C PHE A 57 7.62 1.62 -13.63
N PRO A 58 6.62 1.08 -14.34
CA PRO A 58 6.05 1.74 -15.51
C PRO A 58 5.39 3.08 -15.20
N THR A 59 5.03 3.31 -13.94
CA THR A 59 4.47 4.58 -13.44
C THR A 59 5.52 5.62 -13.07
N GLY A 60 6.82 5.27 -13.12
CA GLY A 60 7.89 6.13 -12.62
C GLY A 60 7.93 6.16 -11.09
N GLY A 61 8.05 7.36 -10.54
CA GLY A 61 8.21 7.58 -9.10
C GLY A 61 9.65 7.52 -8.62
N ILE A 62 9.83 7.59 -7.33
CA ILE A 62 11.14 7.62 -6.68
C ILE A 62 11.20 6.51 -5.64
N ILE A 63 12.17 5.62 -5.75
CA ILE A 63 12.53 4.70 -4.68
C ILE A 63 13.28 5.50 -3.62
N ALA A 64 12.73 5.55 -2.40
CA ALA A 64 13.19 6.44 -1.34
C ALA A 64 14.19 5.78 -0.35
N ASN A 65 14.44 4.49 -0.48
CA ASN A 65 15.31 3.70 0.41
C ASN A 65 16.33 2.86 -0.39
N LYS A 66 17.18 3.55 -1.13
CA LYS A 66 18.21 2.95 -2.01
C LYS A 66 19.10 1.93 -1.29
N ASP A 67 19.54 2.24 -0.07
CA ASP A 67 20.48 1.40 0.67
C ASP A 67 19.89 0.03 1.05
N ASP A 68 18.57 -0.08 1.17
CA ASP A 68 17.90 -1.33 1.48
C ASP A 68 17.89 -2.30 0.27
N LEU A 69 18.09 -1.79 -0.96
CA LEU A 69 18.01 -2.60 -2.18
C LEU A 69 19.05 -3.71 -2.23
N ILE A 70 20.24 -3.49 -1.66
CA ILE A 70 21.28 -4.52 -1.61
C ILE A 70 20.84 -5.74 -0.82
N GLN A 71 20.21 -5.51 0.35
CA GLN A 71 19.67 -6.60 1.15
C GLN A 71 18.52 -7.32 0.44
N ILE A 72 17.63 -6.56 -0.20
CA ILE A 72 16.50 -7.10 -0.97
C ILE A 72 17.00 -7.99 -2.11
N TYR A 73 17.99 -7.54 -2.87
CA TYR A 73 18.56 -8.30 -3.97
C TYR A 73 19.42 -9.49 -3.54
N SER A 74 19.99 -9.43 -2.34
CA SER A 74 20.71 -10.57 -1.77
C SER A 74 19.79 -11.67 -1.27
N THR A 75 18.68 -11.29 -0.61
CA THR A 75 17.77 -12.24 0.06
C THR A 75 16.53 -12.59 -0.75
N GLY A 76 16.14 -11.75 -1.71
CA GLY A 76 14.87 -11.86 -2.44
C GLY A 76 13.67 -11.34 -1.67
N MET A 77 13.84 -10.75 -0.49
CA MET A 77 12.75 -10.25 0.37
C MET A 77 13.07 -8.87 0.92
N GLY A 78 12.01 -8.06 1.08
CA GLY A 78 12.12 -6.76 1.74
C GLY A 78 11.00 -5.81 1.40
N LYS A 79 11.22 -4.53 1.68
CA LYS A 79 10.24 -3.47 1.47
C LYS A 79 10.88 -2.32 0.71
N ILE A 80 10.28 -1.93 -0.40
CA ILE A 80 10.71 -0.78 -1.20
C ILE A 80 9.73 0.36 -0.92
N LYS A 81 10.22 1.50 -0.45
CA LYS A 81 9.43 2.73 -0.30
C LYS A 81 9.40 3.44 -1.64
N ILE A 82 8.21 3.66 -2.18
CA ILE A 82 8.01 4.34 -3.46
C ILE A 82 7.24 5.64 -3.20
N ARG A 83 7.81 6.76 -3.65
CA ARG A 83 7.23 8.08 -3.55
C ARG A 83 6.83 8.59 -4.93
N GLY A 84 5.63 9.14 -5.06
CA GLY A 84 5.19 9.82 -6.28
C GLY A 84 5.99 11.10 -6.53
N LYS A 85 6.12 11.48 -7.79
CA LYS A 85 6.79 12.73 -8.17
C LYS A 85 5.80 13.88 -8.18
N VAL A 86 6.18 14.95 -7.51
CA VAL A 86 5.36 16.15 -7.32
C VAL A 86 6.10 17.35 -7.84
N GLU A 87 5.40 18.21 -8.58
CA GLU A 87 5.90 19.48 -9.08
C GLU A 87 5.01 20.61 -8.57
N VAL A 88 5.60 21.78 -8.32
CA VAL A 88 4.87 22.98 -7.90
C VAL A 88 4.83 23.93 -9.07
N GLU A 89 3.63 24.25 -9.54
CA GLU A 89 3.42 25.20 -10.64
C GLU A 89 2.88 26.53 -10.08
N GLN A 90 3.44 27.62 -10.56
CA GLN A 90 2.97 28.99 -10.25
C GLN A 90 1.77 29.35 -11.15
N VAL A 91 0.69 29.84 -10.55
CA VAL A 91 -0.53 30.25 -11.24
C VAL A 91 -0.72 31.75 -11.15
N LYS A 92 -1.45 32.34 -12.10
CA LYS A 92 -1.78 33.77 -12.11
C LYS A 92 -2.38 34.24 -10.78
N GLY A 93 -1.91 35.37 -10.25
CA GLY A 93 -2.38 35.95 -8.99
C GLY A 93 -1.58 35.52 -7.76
N GLY A 94 -0.39 34.92 -7.91
CA GLY A 94 0.49 34.51 -6.83
C GLY A 94 -0.07 33.31 -6.04
N LYS A 95 -0.81 32.46 -6.73
CA LYS A 95 -1.25 31.15 -6.21
C LYS A 95 -0.31 30.07 -6.73
N GLU A 96 -0.20 29.00 -5.97
CA GLU A 96 0.51 27.78 -6.36
C GLU A 96 -0.48 26.64 -6.58
N ARG A 97 -0.07 25.65 -7.35
CA ARG A 97 -0.75 24.38 -7.44
C ARG A 97 0.27 23.24 -7.40
N ILE A 98 -0.13 22.16 -6.78
CA ILE A 98 0.64 20.93 -6.74
C ILE A 98 0.20 20.07 -7.91
N VAL A 99 1.16 19.59 -8.69
CA VAL A 99 0.93 18.67 -9.81
C VAL A 99 1.66 17.38 -9.55
N ILE A 100 0.93 16.28 -9.48
CA ILE A 100 1.49 14.93 -9.36
C ILE A 100 1.64 14.39 -10.77
N THR A 101 2.88 14.14 -11.19
CA THR A 101 3.23 13.68 -12.54
C THR A 101 3.54 12.18 -12.59
N GLU A 102 3.95 11.60 -11.47
CA GLU A 102 4.22 10.17 -11.33
C GLU A 102 3.67 9.68 -9.99
N ILE A 103 3.16 8.45 -9.98
CA ILE A 103 2.52 7.84 -8.81
C ILE A 103 3.22 6.54 -8.43
N PRO A 104 3.20 6.13 -7.15
CA PRO A 104 3.63 4.80 -6.74
C PRO A 104 2.92 3.69 -7.54
N TYR A 105 3.65 2.65 -7.90
CA TYR A 105 3.11 1.52 -8.66
C TYR A 105 1.91 0.85 -7.97
N THR A 106 1.89 0.87 -6.64
CA THR A 106 0.79 0.37 -5.81
C THR A 106 -0.51 1.18 -5.94
N MET A 107 -0.45 2.37 -6.57
CA MET A 107 -1.58 3.30 -6.70
C MET A 107 -2.29 3.19 -8.07
N ILE A 108 -2.02 2.16 -8.87
CA ILE A 108 -2.61 1.96 -10.19
C ILE A 108 -4.10 1.55 -10.11
N GLY A 109 -4.86 1.91 -11.12
CA GLY A 109 -6.25 1.50 -11.29
C GLY A 109 -7.22 2.18 -10.32
N ALA A 110 -8.07 1.41 -9.64
CA ALA A 110 -9.07 1.92 -8.69
C ALA A 110 -8.48 2.69 -7.49
N ASN A 111 -7.18 2.51 -7.22
CA ASN A 111 -6.51 3.18 -6.10
C ASN A 111 -6.28 4.68 -6.35
N ILE A 112 -6.31 5.17 -7.60
CA ILE A 112 -6.29 6.62 -7.89
C ILE A 112 -7.55 7.27 -7.32
N GLY A 113 -8.73 6.68 -7.54
CA GLY A 113 -9.98 7.19 -6.96
C GLY A 113 -9.96 7.20 -5.43
N LYS A 114 -9.38 6.16 -4.82
CA LYS A 114 -9.19 6.12 -3.37
C LYS A 114 -8.25 7.23 -2.88
N PHE A 115 -7.15 7.48 -3.58
CA PHE A 115 -6.23 8.57 -3.27
C PHE A 115 -6.94 9.95 -3.30
N LEU A 116 -7.76 10.21 -4.32
CA LEU A 116 -8.54 11.44 -4.39
C LEU A 116 -9.47 11.59 -3.18
N ASN A 117 -10.16 10.53 -2.78
CA ASN A 117 -11.01 10.52 -1.60
C ASN A 117 -10.20 10.72 -0.29
N ASP A 118 -9.01 10.13 -0.19
CA ASP A 118 -8.13 10.33 0.96
C ASP A 118 -7.72 11.82 1.08
N VAL A 119 -7.44 12.50 -0.05
CA VAL A 119 -7.14 13.94 -0.07
C VAL A 119 -8.37 14.76 0.34
N TYR A 120 -9.58 14.45 -0.17
CA TYR A 120 -10.82 15.10 0.27
C TYR A 120 -11.03 14.93 1.78
N SER A 121 -10.79 13.75 2.33
CA SER A 121 -10.88 13.50 3.77
C SER A 121 -9.92 14.33 4.61
N LEU A 122 -8.73 14.68 4.07
CA LEU A 122 -7.81 15.59 4.77
C LEU A 122 -8.42 17.00 4.91
N VAL A 123 -9.17 17.45 3.92
CA VAL A 123 -9.87 18.75 3.95
C VAL A 123 -11.08 18.69 4.88
N GLU A 124 -11.94 17.68 4.76
CA GLU A 124 -13.13 17.50 5.59
C GLU A 124 -12.80 17.36 7.07
N THR A 125 -11.74 16.62 7.41
CA THR A 125 -11.26 16.44 8.78
C THR A 125 -10.43 17.62 9.29
N LYS A 126 -10.38 18.73 8.54
CA LYS A 126 -9.64 19.95 8.88
C LYS A 126 -8.15 19.73 9.19
N LYS A 127 -7.53 18.69 8.64
CA LYS A 127 -6.09 18.49 8.74
C LYS A 127 -5.31 19.47 7.87
N THR A 128 -5.94 19.96 6.81
CA THR A 128 -5.48 21.08 6.00
C THR A 128 -6.67 21.88 5.51
N ASN A 129 -6.48 23.20 5.37
CA ASN A 129 -7.42 24.11 4.72
C ASN A 129 -6.82 24.72 3.46
N ASP A 130 -5.64 24.28 3.06
CA ASP A 130 -4.85 24.89 2.00
C ASP A 130 -5.25 24.38 0.60
N ILE A 131 -5.95 23.26 0.51
CA ILE A 131 -6.47 22.69 -0.75
C ILE A 131 -7.87 23.27 -1.03
N VAL A 132 -8.03 23.82 -2.24
CA VAL A 132 -9.32 24.34 -2.73
C VAL A 132 -10.04 23.29 -3.55
N ASP A 133 -9.32 22.61 -4.44
CA ASP A 133 -9.87 21.60 -5.34
C ASP A 133 -8.80 20.57 -5.73
N ILE A 134 -9.25 19.39 -6.13
CA ILE A 134 -8.41 18.33 -6.68
C ILE A 134 -9.04 17.76 -7.94
N THR A 135 -8.29 17.71 -9.02
CA THR A 135 -8.74 17.20 -10.32
C THR A 135 -7.77 16.19 -10.91
N ASN A 136 -8.31 15.14 -11.49
CA ASN A 136 -7.53 14.18 -12.26
C ASN A 136 -7.58 14.56 -13.74
N GLN A 137 -6.47 15.04 -14.27
CA GLN A 137 -6.28 15.45 -15.65
C GLN A 137 -5.41 14.45 -16.44
N SER A 138 -5.23 13.24 -15.90
CA SER A 138 -4.42 12.20 -16.54
C SER A 138 -4.99 11.82 -17.92
N SER A 139 -4.12 11.62 -18.89
CA SER A 139 -4.45 11.32 -20.28
C SER A 139 -3.53 10.23 -20.84
N LYS A 140 -3.59 10.02 -22.15
CA LYS A 140 -2.63 9.16 -22.88
C LYS A 140 -1.18 9.64 -22.79
N GLU A 141 -0.98 10.92 -22.49
CA GLU A 141 0.34 11.54 -22.34
C GLU A 141 0.99 11.27 -20.99
N GLY A 142 0.20 10.84 -19.99
CA GLY A 142 0.70 10.47 -18.68
C GLY A 142 -0.23 10.81 -17.52
N ILE A 143 0.26 10.60 -16.32
CA ILE A 143 -0.41 10.95 -15.06
C ILE A 143 -0.30 12.47 -14.85
N ARG A 144 -1.44 13.09 -14.54
CA ARG A 144 -1.52 14.49 -14.14
C ARG A 144 -2.67 14.68 -13.15
N ILE A 145 -2.36 14.74 -11.87
CA ILE A 145 -3.32 15.03 -10.80
C ILE A 145 -2.97 16.41 -10.25
N VAL A 146 -3.92 17.34 -10.27
CA VAL A 146 -3.72 18.74 -9.92
C VAL A 146 -4.49 19.08 -8.65
N LEU A 147 -3.79 19.65 -7.67
CA LEU A 147 -4.35 20.22 -6.45
C LEU A 147 -4.23 21.73 -6.51
N GLU A 148 -5.37 22.42 -6.55
CA GLU A 148 -5.45 23.87 -6.49
C GLU A 148 -5.31 24.34 -5.04
N LEU A 149 -4.39 25.28 -4.79
CA LEU A 149 -4.08 25.75 -3.44
C LEU A 149 -4.65 27.15 -3.17
N ARG A 150 -4.89 27.43 -1.90
CA ARG A 150 -5.18 28.80 -1.45
C ARG A 150 -3.94 29.67 -1.59
N LYS A 151 -4.17 30.98 -1.73
CA LYS A 151 -3.06 31.95 -1.73
C LYS A 151 -2.36 31.94 -0.36
N GLY A 152 -1.03 31.80 -0.37
CA GLY A 152 -0.21 31.75 0.85
C GLY A 152 -0.23 30.39 1.57
N ALA A 153 -0.65 29.31 0.90
CA ALA A 153 -0.55 27.97 1.42
C ALA A 153 0.92 27.57 1.66
N ASP A 154 1.14 26.79 2.70
CA ASP A 154 2.45 26.16 2.95
C ASP A 154 2.57 24.89 2.10
N THR A 155 3.00 25.11 0.84
CA THR A 155 3.05 24.07 -0.19
C THR A 155 3.96 22.91 0.20
N GLN A 156 5.12 23.19 0.82
CA GLN A 156 6.07 22.13 1.20
C GLN A 156 5.52 21.27 2.33
N ASN A 157 4.94 21.88 3.34
CA ASN A 157 4.32 21.14 4.45
C ASN A 157 3.11 20.33 3.96
N LEU A 158 2.36 20.85 3.00
CA LEU A 158 1.24 20.14 2.38
C LEU A 158 1.72 18.91 1.58
N ILE A 159 2.81 19.02 0.81
CA ILE A 159 3.43 17.89 0.12
C ILE A 159 3.86 16.81 1.13
N ASN A 160 4.50 17.20 2.23
CA ASN A 160 4.88 16.28 3.30
C ASN A 160 3.64 15.60 3.95
N LEU A 161 2.55 16.35 4.12
CA LEU A 161 1.28 15.81 4.62
C LEU A 161 0.70 14.76 3.67
N LEU A 162 0.73 15.02 2.35
CA LEU A 162 0.27 14.07 1.33
C LEU A 162 1.08 12.77 1.38
N TYR A 163 2.41 12.86 1.43
CA TYR A 163 3.28 11.68 1.56
C TYR A 163 2.99 10.89 2.85
N LYS A 164 2.80 11.58 3.98
CA LYS A 164 2.60 10.91 5.28
C LYS A 164 1.19 10.34 5.49
N LYS A 165 0.17 10.90 4.85
CA LYS A 165 -1.24 10.60 5.15
C LYS A 165 -2.00 9.94 3.99
N THR A 166 -1.39 9.85 2.82
CA THR A 166 -1.99 9.22 1.65
C THR A 166 -1.04 8.18 1.03
N LYS A 167 -1.51 7.48 0.01
CA LYS A 167 -0.69 6.54 -0.75
C LYS A 167 0.25 7.19 -1.78
N LEU A 168 0.46 8.51 -1.72
CA LEU A 168 1.46 9.18 -2.56
C LEU A 168 2.90 8.76 -2.19
N GLU A 169 3.12 8.29 -0.96
CA GLU A 169 4.24 7.45 -0.58
C GLU A 169 3.67 6.13 -0.07
N ASP A 170 4.10 5.03 -0.66
CA ASP A 170 3.62 3.70 -0.29
C ASP A 170 4.76 2.68 -0.30
N THR A 171 4.53 1.54 0.29
CA THR A 171 5.51 0.47 0.41
C THR A 171 5.14 -0.70 -0.50
N PHE A 172 6.06 -1.07 -1.38
CA PHE A 172 5.99 -2.30 -2.17
C PHE A 172 6.70 -3.42 -1.41
N GLY A 173 5.95 -4.45 -1.02
CA GLY A 173 6.51 -5.63 -0.38
C GLY A 173 7.13 -6.55 -1.42
N VAL A 174 8.44 -6.78 -1.33
CA VAL A 174 9.17 -7.69 -2.23
C VAL A 174 9.22 -9.08 -1.64
N ASN A 175 8.83 -10.06 -2.43
CA ASN A 175 9.05 -11.48 -2.18
C ASN A 175 9.27 -12.19 -3.52
N MET A 176 10.52 -12.35 -3.92
CA MET A 176 10.91 -12.96 -5.19
C MET A 176 10.88 -14.49 -5.08
N LEU A 177 9.69 -15.01 -4.76
CA LEU A 177 9.43 -16.45 -4.71
C LEU A 177 9.23 -16.97 -6.14
N ALA A 178 10.01 -17.95 -6.52
CA ALA A 178 9.91 -18.63 -7.82
C ALA A 178 10.05 -20.14 -7.64
N VAL A 179 9.59 -20.91 -8.63
CA VAL A 179 9.83 -22.35 -8.68
C VAL A 179 11.14 -22.61 -9.40
N ALA A 180 12.18 -22.95 -8.67
CA ALA A 180 13.49 -23.34 -9.19
C ALA A 180 13.67 -24.86 -9.01
N GLU A 181 14.02 -25.55 -10.10
CA GLU A 181 14.26 -27.00 -10.13
C GLU A 181 13.12 -27.84 -9.48
N GLY A 182 11.86 -27.37 -9.65
CA GLY A 182 10.66 -28.02 -9.13
C GLY A 182 10.34 -27.72 -7.66
N ARG A 183 11.07 -26.81 -7.02
CA ARG A 183 10.82 -26.40 -5.62
C ARG A 183 10.57 -24.89 -5.53
N PRO A 184 9.66 -24.44 -4.67
CA PRO A 184 9.49 -23.02 -4.39
C PRO A 184 10.67 -22.50 -3.55
N GLU A 185 11.32 -21.48 -4.04
CA GLU A 185 12.47 -20.83 -3.39
C GLU A 185 12.36 -19.31 -3.51
N THR A 186 12.70 -18.61 -2.44
CA THR A 186 12.88 -17.15 -2.51
C THR A 186 14.30 -16.87 -2.97
N LEU A 187 14.43 -16.24 -4.12
CA LEU A 187 15.70 -16.06 -4.80
C LEU A 187 16.11 -14.58 -4.83
N GLY A 188 17.38 -14.33 -4.54
CA GLY A 188 18.00 -13.03 -4.79
C GLY A 188 18.20 -12.77 -6.29
N LEU A 189 18.67 -11.58 -6.64
CA LEU A 189 18.86 -11.14 -8.03
C LEU A 189 19.83 -12.04 -8.80
N VAL A 190 21.02 -12.30 -8.26
CA VAL A 190 22.04 -13.12 -8.92
C VAL A 190 21.60 -14.57 -9.14
N PRO A 191 21.00 -15.28 -8.16
CA PRO A 191 20.40 -16.59 -8.37
C PRO A 191 19.36 -16.64 -9.50
N ILE A 192 18.48 -15.64 -9.59
CA ILE A 192 17.48 -15.57 -10.67
C ILE A 192 18.18 -15.49 -12.04
N ILE A 193 19.17 -14.62 -12.19
CA ILE A 193 19.94 -14.47 -13.41
C ILE A 193 20.70 -15.76 -13.74
N ARG A 194 21.28 -16.42 -12.74
CA ARG A 194 21.96 -17.71 -12.88
C ARG A 194 21.04 -18.77 -13.48
N HIS A 195 19.83 -18.94 -12.95
CA HIS A 195 18.87 -19.91 -13.48
C HIS A 195 18.45 -19.59 -14.91
N HIS A 196 18.23 -18.30 -15.20
CA HIS A 196 17.91 -17.86 -16.53
C HIS A 196 19.04 -18.16 -17.52
N VAL A 197 20.28 -17.80 -17.19
CA VAL A 197 21.43 -18.03 -18.07
C VAL A 197 21.65 -19.54 -18.30
N LYS A 198 21.54 -20.37 -17.24
CA LYS A 198 21.59 -21.83 -17.38
C LYS A 198 20.58 -22.31 -18.42
N PHE A 199 19.33 -21.85 -18.32
CA PHE A 199 18.26 -22.21 -19.24
C PHE A 199 18.53 -21.71 -20.66
N GLN A 200 19.08 -20.50 -20.84
CA GLN A 200 19.45 -19.98 -22.18
C GLN A 200 20.53 -20.84 -22.85
N TYR A 201 21.52 -21.33 -22.11
CA TYR A 201 22.50 -22.27 -22.62
C TYR A 201 21.85 -23.60 -23.03
N GLU A 202 20.93 -24.14 -22.27
CA GLU A 202 20.20 -25.37 -22.62
C GLU A 202 19.36 -25.18 -23.88
N LEU A 203 18.66 -24.06 -24.02
CA LEU A 203 17.88 -23.73 -25.19
C LEU A 203 18.78 -23.56 -26.44
N ALA A 204 19.88 -22.83 -26.31
CA ALA A 204 20.85 -22.66 -27.39
C ALA A 204 21.43 -24.01 -27.81
N THR A 205 21.80 -24.86 -26.87
CA THR A 205 22.30 -26.23 -27.17
C THR A 205 21.29 -27.01 -28.01
N ARG A 206 20.03 -27.07 -27.59
CA ARG A 206 18.96 -27.77 -28.33
C ARG A 206 18.72 -27.15 -29.72
N LYS A 207 18.76 -25.82 -29.82
CA LYS A 207 18.62 -25.09 -31.09
C LYS A 207 19.72 -25.51 -32.05
N TYR A 208 20.99 -25.39 -31.64
CA TYR A 208 22.12 -25.67 -32.51
C TYR A 208 22.29 -27.16 -32.80
N GLN A 209 21.97 -28.08 -31.90
CA GLN A 209 21.89 -29.52 -32.19
C GLN A 209 20.85 -29.82 -33.29
N THR A 210 19.71 -29.17 -33.25
CA THR A 210 18.66 -29.33 -34.27
C THR A 210 19.09 -28.75 -35.62
N LEU A 211 19.76 -27.60 -35.64
CA LEU A 211 20.28 -26.97 -36.84
C LEU A 211 21.42 -27.81 -37.45
N LEU A 212 22.36 -28.25 -36.64
CA LEU A 212 23.45 -29.12 -37.05
C LEU A 212 22.93 -30.40 -37.70
N LYS A 213 21.96 -31.06 -37.08
CA LYS A 213 21.33 -32.26 -37.65
C LYS A 213 20.74 -32.01 -39.03
N LYS A 214 20.03 -30.87 -39.21
CA LYS A 214 19.47 -30.50 -40.54
C LYS A 214 20.55 -30.26 -41.58
N GLU A 215 21.66 -29.60 -41.22
CA GLU A 215 22.76 -29.36 -42.14
C GLU A 215 23.52 -30.66 -42.47
N LEU A 216 23.68 -31.58 -41.51
CA LEU A 216 24.26 -32.91 -41.75
C LEU A 216 23.37 -33.76 -42.67
N ASP A 217 22.06 -33.77 -42.47
CA ASP A 217 21.09 -34.44 -43.35
C ASP A 217 21.15 -33.84 -44.78
N LYS A 218 21.30 -32.51 -44.89
CA LYS A 218 21.46 -31.79 -46.15
C LYS A 218 22.80 -32.13 -46.83
N LYS A 219 23.91 -32.15 -46.10
CA LYS A 219 25.24 -32.53 -46.55
C LYS A 219 25.22 -33.92 -47.13
N GLU A 220 24.62 -34.92 -46.44
CA GLU A 220 24.50 -36.28 -46.91
C GLU A 220 23.87 -36.34 -48.32
N ILE A 221 22.77 -35.64 -48.53
CA ILE A 221 22.07 -35.58 -49.82
C ILE A 221 22.93 -34.88 -50.88
N GLN A 222 23.55 -33.74 -50.55
CA GLN A 222 24.41 -32.99 -51.49
C GLN A 222 25.62 -33.80 -51.95
N GLU A 223 26.30 -34.46 -51.01
CA GLU A 223 27.42 -35.35 -51.34
C GLU A 223 27.00 -36.49 -52.29
N GLY A 224 25.81 -37.06 -52.06
CA GLY A 224 25.23 -38.07 -52.92
C GLY A 224 24.95 -37.55 -54.35
N LEU A 225 24.36 -36.35 -54.45
CA LEU A 225 24.05 -35.70 -55.71
C LEU A 225 25.32 -35.29 -56.51
N ILE A 226 26.33 -34.76 -55.80
CA ILE A 226 27.63 -34.42 -56.40
C ILE A 226 28.30 -35.69 -57.00
N LYS A 227 28.40 -36.74 -56.16
CA LYS A 227 28.93 -38.03 -56.61
C LYS A 227 28.10 -38.62 -57.73
N ALA A 228 26.78 -38.48 -57.74
CA ALA A 228 25.90 -38.93 -58.80
C ALA A 228 26.17 -38.17 -60.13
N CYS A 229 26.46 -36.86 -60.06
CA CYS A 229 26.84 -36.08 -61.25
C CYS A 229 28.12 -36.59 -61.88
N ASP A 230 29.11 -37.02 -61.08
CA ASP A 230 30.39 -37.58 -61.63
C ASP A 230 30.19 -38.92 -62.34
N VAL A 231 29.20 -39.71 -61.98
CA VAL A 231 28.88 -41.03 -62.54
C VAL A 231 27.54 -41.06 -63.28
N ILE A 232 27.10 -39.95 -63.80
CA ILE A 232 25.71 -39.77 -64.27
C ILE A 232 25.40 -40.71 -65.46
N ASP A 233 26.32 -40.95 -66.36
CA ASP A 233 26.13 -41.87 -67.49
C ASP A 233 25.84 -43.28 -66.98
N LEU A 234 26.54 -43.73 -65.95
CA LEU A 234 26.31 -45.01 -65.31
C LEU A 234 24.94 -45.08 -64.63
N ILE A 235 24.52 -44.03 -63.94
CA ILE A 235 23.23 -43.97 -63.35
C ILE A 235 22.12 -44.02 -64.41
N ILE A 236 22.25 -43.30 -65.51
CA ILE A 236 21.30 -43.36 -66.62
C ILE A 236 21.25 -44.77 -67.20
N GLU A 237 22.38 -45.44 -67.32
CA GLU A 237 22.44 -46.82 -67.77
C GLU A 237 21.72 -47.79 -66.85
N ILE A 238 21.94 -47.67 -65.52
CA ILE A 238 21.23 -48.42 -64.46
C ILE A 238 19.71 -48.20 -64.55
N LEU A 239 19.27 -46.95 -64.66
CA LEU A 239 17.85 -46.63 -64.74
C LEU A 239 17.17 -47.19 -66.01
N ARG A 240 17.87 -47.15 -67.16
CA ARG A 240 17.34 -47.70 -68.43
C ARG A 240 17.37 -49.20 -68.46
N GLY A 241 18.36 -49.82 -67.81
CA GLY A 241 18.54 -51.28 -67.78
C GLY A 241 17.67 -51.96 -66.68
N SER A 242 17.18 -51.23 -65.74
CA SER A 242 16.33 -51.75 -64.63
C SER A 242 14.90 -52.03 -65.08
N LYS A 243 14.30 -53.11 -64.60
CA LYS A 243 12.89 -53.45 -64.84
C LYS A 243 11.92 -52.66 -64.07
N ASN A 244 12.30 -52.17 -62.87
CA ASN A 244 11.49 -51.37 -61.98
C ASN A 244 12.41 -50.51 -61.08
N VAL A 245 11.76 -49.53 -60.35
CA VAL A 245 12.48 -48.58 -59.45
C VAL A 245 13.18 -49.32 -58.31
N LYS A 246 12.63 -50.45 -57.84
CA LYS A 246 13.22 -51.24 -56.75
C LYS A 246 14.56 -51.81 -57.09
N ASP A 247 14.71 -52.36 -58.31
CA ASP A 247 15.98 -52.90 -58.78
C ASP A 247 17.03 -51.79 -59.00
N ALA A 248 16.61 -50.64 -59.53
CA ALA A 248 17.48 -49.48 -59.65
C ALA A 248 17.94 -48.97 -58.26
N ARG A 249 17.03 -48.91 -57.28
CA ARG A 249 17.36 -48.54 -55.91
C ARG A 249 18.35 -49.49 -55.27
N ALA A 250 18.12 -50.82 -55.39
CA ALA A 250 18.98 -51.83 -54.81
C ALA A 250 20.40 -51.79 -55.44
N CYS A 251 20.51 -51.49 -56.76
CA CYS A 251 21.79 -51.26 -57.39
C CYS A 251 22.53 -50.03 -56.84
N LEU A 252 21.82 -48.91 -56.66
CA LEU A 252 22.44 -47.67 -56.19
C LEU A 252 22.85 -47.79 -54.72
N THR A 253 22.07 -48.49 -53.88
CA THR A 253 22.37 -48.65 -52.45
C THR A 253 23.35 -49.76 -52.14
N ASP A 254 23.13 -50.94 -52.70
CA ASP A 254 23.81 -52.16 -52.30
C ASP A 254 24.70 -52.77 -53.45
N GLY A 255 24.68 -52.17 -54.66
CA GLY A 255 25.43 -52.66 -55.79
C GLY A 255 24.88 -53.95 -56.43
N VAL A 256 23.57 -54.23 -56.25
CA VAL A 256 22.90 -55.42 -56.78
C VAL A 256 22.63 -55.24 -58.27
N THR A 257 23.23 -56.09 -59.10
CA THR A 257 23.19 -55.98 -60.59
C THR A 257 22.34 -57.03 -61.29
N ASP A 258 21.83 -58.03 -60.54
CA ASP A 258 21.21 -59.25 -61.10
C ASP A 258 20.03 -59.04 -62.07
N ASN A 259 19.24 -57.96 -61.85
CA ASN A 259 18.04 -57.65 -62.65
C ASN A 259 18.23 -56.45 -63.60
N ILE A 260 19.46 -56.06 -63.88
CA ILE A 260 19.76 -54.86 -64.68
C ILE A 260 20.52 -55.27 -65.91
N THR A 261 20.12 -54.71 -67.03
CA THR A 261 20.82 -54.96 -68.30
C THR A 261 21.84 -53.84 -68.54
N PHE A 262 23.16 -54.21 -68.50
CA PHE A 262 24.28 -53.29 -68.76
C PHE A 262 24.78 -53.38 -70.21
N LYS A 263 25.34 -52.28 -70.66
CA LYS A 263 25.96 -52.22 -72.02
C LYS A 263 27.34 -52.88 -72.06
N SER A 264 28.03 -52.93 -70.91
CA SER A 264 29.37 -53.54 -70.83
C SER A 264 29.60 -54.19 -69.47
N ALA A 265 30.45 -55.19 -69.37
CA ALA A 265 30.89 -55.78 -68.12
C ALA A 265 31.64 -54.80 -67.23
N GLN A 266 32.22 -53.74 -67.80
CA GLN A 266 32.85 -52.67 -67.01
C GLN A 266 31.83 -51.80 -66.30
N SER A 267 30.72 -51.45 -66.98
CA SER A 267 29.60 -50.70 -66.36
C SER A 267 28.96 -51.52 -65.23
N GLU A 268 28.78 -52.84 -65.47
CA GLU A 268 28.25 -53.72 -64.39
C GLU A 268 29.16 -53.78 -63.17
N LYS A 269 30.49 -53.90 -63.40
CA LYS A 269 31.47 -53.87 -62.33
C LYS A 269 31.43 -52.54 -61.53
N MET A 270 31.43 -51.41 -62.26
CA MET A 270 31.35 -50.10 -61.63
C MET A 270 30.05 -49.93 -60.86
N ALA A 271 28.90 -50.42 -61.36
CA ALA A 271 27.60 -50.37 -60.69
C ALA A 271 27.61 -51.23 -59.44
N SER A 272 28.27 -52.38 -59.40
CA SER A 272 28.40 -53.25 -58.23
C SER A 272 29.20 -52.63 -57.08
N GLU A 273 29.98 -51.58 -57.35
CA GLU A 273 30.76 -50.84 -56.34
C GLU A 273 30.03 -49.62 -55.76
N LEU A 274 28.86 -49.29 -56.31
CA LEU A 274 28.06 -48.16 -55.80
C LEU A 274 27.53 -48.45 -54.36
N ARG A 275 27.58 -47.44 -53.51
CA ARG A 275 27.11 -47.50 -52.12
C ARG A 275 26.56 -46.11 -51.74
N PHE A 276 25.45 -45.76 -52.36
CA PHE A 276 24.71 -44.58 -51.91
C PHE A 276 23.80 -44.91 -50.68
N THR A 277 23.58 -43.96 -49.82
CA THR A 277 22.57 -44.15 -48.71
C THR A 277 21.14 -44.15 -49.29
N GLU A 278 20.18 -44.67 -48.57
CA GLU A 278 18.76 -44.65 -48.94
C GLU A 278 18.27 -43.22 -49.27
N ARG A 279 18.71 -42.24 -48.49
CA ARG A 279 18.38 -40.83 -48.72
C ARG A 279 19.01 -40.28 -49.98
N GLN A 280 20.28 -40.56 -50.20
CA GLN A 280 20.99 -40.18 -51.42
C GLN A 280 20.34 -40.81 -52.65
N THR A 281 20.02 -42.10 -52.59
CA THR A 281 19.38 -42.84 -53.69
C THR A 281 18.00 -42.25 -54.01
N THR A 282 17.20 -41.89 -52.94
CA THR A 282 15.91 -41.25 -53.16
C THR A 282 16.07 -39.89 -53.88
N ALA A 283 17.02 -39.06 -53.42
CA ALA A 283 17.30 -37.77 -54.05
C ALA A 283 17.80 -37.89 -55.49
N ILE A 284 18.63 -38.93 -55.78
CA ILE A 284 19.11 -39.22 -57.15
C ILE A 284 17.95 -39.64 -58.07
N LEU A 285 17.09 -40.55 -57.58
CA LEU A 285 15.96 -41.04 -58.39
C LEU A 285 14.91 -39.94 -58.66
N GLU A 286 14.77 -38.96 -57.75
CA GLU A 286 13.88 -37.79 -57.87
C GLU A 286 14.56 -36.60 -58.59
N MET A 287 15.82 -36.70 -58.95
CA MET A 287 16.58 -35.62 -59.57
C MET A 287 16.02 -35.26 -60.94
N ARG A 288 15.76 -33.99 -61.18
CA ARG A 288 15.33 -33.46 -62.47
C ARG A 288 16.53 -33.34 -63.42
N LEU A 289 16.33 -33.67 -64.65
CA LEU A 289 17.37 -33.57 -65.69
C LEU A 289 18.02 -32.18 -65.82
N GLN A 290 17.25 -31.14 -65.49
CA GLN A 290 17.74 -29.77 -65.47
C GLN A 290 18.90 -29.57 -64.46
N LYS A 291 19.00 -30.37 -63.42
CA LYS A 291 20.05 -30.33 -62.40
C LYS A 291 21.42 -30.76 -62.92
N LEU A 292 21.45 -31.34 -64.14
CA LEU A 292 22.68 -31.79 -64.82
C LEU A 292 23.36 -30.69 -65.67
N ILE A 293 22.73 -29.50 -65.71
CA ILE A 293 23.34 -28.34 -66.39
C ILE A 293 24.53 -27.83 -65.57
N GLY A 294 25.65 -27.51 -66.19
CA GLY A 294 26.86 -27.08 -65.46
C GLY A 294 26.66 -25.96 -64.43
N LEU A 295 25.85 -24.96 -64.75
CA LEU A 295 25.53 -23.88 -63.84
C LEU A 295 24.74 -24.36 -62.56
N GLU A 296 23.91 -25.40 -62.69
CA GLU A 296 23.19 -25.99 -61.55
C GLU A 296 24.12 -26.85 -60.68
N ILE A 297 25.13 -27.50 -61.26
CA ILE A 297 26.16 -28.24 -60.54
C ILE A 297 27.07 -27.28 -59.77
N GLU A 298 27.46 -26.15 -60.34
CA GLU A 298 28.24 -25.12 -59.67
C GLU A 298 27.42 -24.53 -58.48
N ALA A 299 26.11 -24.31 -58.67
CA ALA A 299 25.23 -23.86 -57.62
C ALA A 299 25.10 -24.89 -56.46
N LEU A 300 25.03 -26.20 -56.80
CA LEU A 300 25.03 -27.30 -55.84
C LEU A 300 26.33 -27.35 -55.02
N MET A 301 27.48 -27.21 -55.70
CA MET A 301 28.80 -27.18 -55.06
C MET A 301 28.93 -25.99 -54.08
N LYS A 302 28.47 -24.80 -54.49
CA LYS A 302 28.48 -23.63 -53.67
C LYS A 302 27.55 -23.80 -52.45
N ASP A 303 26.33 -24.34 -52.64
CA ASP A 303 25.40 -24.61 -51.54
C ASP A 303 25.97 -25.67 -50.57
N HIS A 304 26.72 -26.66 -51.09
CA HIS A 304 27.45 -27.63 -50.29
C HIS A 304 28.57 -26.97 -49.45
N GLU A 305 29.37 -26.08 -50.06
CA GLU A 305 30.38 -25.31 -49.33
C GLU A 305 29.78 -24.47 -48.19
N ASP A 306 28.65 -23.81 -48.43
CA ASP A 306 27.93 -23.04 -47.40
C ASP A 306 27.36 -23.96 -46.30
N THR A 307 26.87 -25.16 -46.67
CA THR A 307 26.45 -26.19 -45.70
C THR A 307 27.60 -26.62 -44.80
N LEU A 308 28.80 -26.87 -45.37
CA LEU A 308 30.00 -27.22 -44.59
C LEU A 308 30.43 -26.10 -43.63
N LYS A 309 30.32 -24.84 -44.06
CA LYS A 309 30.59 -23.69 -43.21
C LYS A 309 29.63 -23.63 -42.02
N HIS A 310 28.32 -23.83 -42.28
CA HIS A 310 27.30 -23.85 -41.21
C HIS A 310 27.52 -25.01 -40.22
N ILE A 311 27.89 -26.19 -40.73
CA ILE A 311 28.22 -27.34 -39.88
C ILE A 311 29.38 -27.00 -38.95
N ALA A 312 30.50 -26.49 -39.50
CA ALA A 312 31.67 -26.11 -38.71
C ALA A 312 31.34 -25.01 -37.67
N GLU A 313 30.50 -24.04 -38.06
CA GLU A 313 30.02 -22.99 -37.12
C GLU A 313 29.19 -23.60 -36.01
N TYR A 314 28.24 -24.49 -36.31
CA TYR A 314 27.35 -25.07 -35.28
C TYR A 314 28.10 -26.06 -34.39
N GLU A 315 29.07 -26.79 -34.89
CA GLU A 315 29.97 -27.64 -34.11
C GLU A 315 30.80 -26.81 -33.13
N ASP A 316 31.45 -25.72 -33.61
CA ASP A 316 32.20 -24.81 -32.71
C ASP A 316 31.32 -24.20 -31.64
N ILE A 317 30.08 -23.78 -31.96
CA ILE A 317 29.13 -23.25 -30.98
C ILE A 317 28.78 -24.31 -29.92
N LEU A 318 28.61 -25.57 -30.29
CA LEU A 318 28.24 -26.65 -29.38
C LEU A 318 29.41 -27.14 -28.54
N GLU A 319 30.63 -27.18 -29.09
CA GLU A 319 31.82 -27.68 -28.41
C GLU A 319 32.50 -26.61 -27.56
N ASN A 320 32.44 -25.35 -27.98
CA ASN A 320 33.12 -24.25 -27.34
C ASN A 320 32.14 -23.30 -26.59
N ARG A 321 32.11 -23.42 -25.26
CA ARG A 321 31.26 -22.57 -24.40
C ARG A 321 31.49 -21.08 -24.63
N ALA A 322 32.72 -20.65 -24.96
CA ALA A 322 33.00 -19.23 -25.20
C ALA A 322 32.38 -18.73 -26.50
N THR A 323 32.34 -19.58 -27.54
CA THR A 323 31.65 -19.27 -28.81
C THR A 323 30.15 -19.18 -28.60
N MET A 324 29.54 -20.12 -27.86
CA MET A 324 28.12 -20.06 -27.51
C MET A 324 27.78 -18.79 -26.70
N ALA A 325 28.64 -18.42 -25.74
CA ALA A 325 28.48 -17.18 -24.97
C ALA A 325 28.46 -15.93 -25.88
N LYS A 326 29.36 -15.86 -26.88
CA LYS A 326 29.38 -14.75 -27.86
C LYS A 326 28.09 -14.66 -28.66
N VAL A 327 27.54 -15.80 -29.06
CA VAL A 327 26.26 -15.85 -29.79
C VAL A 327 25.12 -15.34 -28.91
N LEU A 328 25.00 -15.82 -27.67
CA LEU A 328 23.98 -15.38 -26.74
C LEU A 328 24.10 -13.87 -26.46
N ILE A 329 25.32 -13.38 -26.23
CA ILE A 329 25.56 -11.94 -26.00
C ILE A 329 25.14 -11.11 -27.21
N LYS A 330 25.45 -11.57 -28.43
CA LYS A 330 25.06 -10.87 -29.67
C LYS A 330 23.54 -10.82 -29.86
N GLU A 331 22.83 -11.90 -29.55
CA GLU A 331 21.36 -11.93 -29.58
C GLU A 331 20.77 -10.95 -28.53
N LEU A 332 21.26 -10.97 -27.28
CA LEU A 332 20.84 -10.05 -26.22
C LEU A 332 21.07 -8.58 -26.59
N GLN A 333 22.23 -8.26 -27.15
CA GLN A 333 22.55 -6.91 -27.62
C GLN A 333 21.62 -6.45 -28.75
N SER A 334 21.21 -7.35 -29.63
CA SER A 334 20.23 -7.06 -30.67
C SER A 334 18.86 -6.70 -30.07
N TYR A 335 18.38 -7.48 -29.09
CA TYR A 335 17.14 -7.19 -28.38
C TYR A 335 17.22 -5.87 -27.61
N LYS A 336 18.34 -5.61 -26.92
CA LYS A 336 18.56 -4.33 -26.23
C LYS A 336 18.45 -3.15 -27.20
N LYS A 337 19.12 -3.23 -28.37
CA LYS A 337 19.08 -2.16 -29.36
C LYS A 337 17.68 -1.90 -29.92
N GLN A 338 16.85 -2.93 -30.02
CA GLN A 338 15.52 -2.83 -30.61
C GLN A 338 14.44 -2.40 -29.62
N TYR A 339 14.53 -2.80 -28.35
CA TYR A 339 13.42 -2.70 -27.40
C TYR A 339 13.74 -1.95 -26.10
N ALA A 340 15.00 -1.64 -25.81
CA ALA A 340 15.33 -0.94 -24.58
C ALA A 340 14.78 0.49 -24.57
N VAL A 341 14.22 0.87 -23.44
CA VAL A 341 13.73 2.21 -23.17
C VAL A 341 14.49 2.80 -21.98
N PRO A 342 14.59 4.14 -21.88
CA PRO A 342 15.20 4.77 -20.70
C PRO A 342 14.46 4.42 -19.41
N ARG A 343 15.19 4.35 -18.30
CA ARG A 343 14.64 4.19 -16.94
C ARG A 343 13.68 5.33 -16.60
N LYS A 344 12.58 4.99 -15.98
CA LYS A 344 11.57 5.94 -15.49
C LYS A 344 11.71 6.22 -13.99
N THR A 345 11.91 5.17 -13.19
CA THR A 345 11.96 5.27 -11.74
C THR A 345 13.30 5.82 -11.27
N LEU A 346 13.30 6.87 -10.49
CA LEU A 346 14.49 7.39 -9.81
C LEU A 346 14.79 6.55 -8.56
N ILE A 347 16.06 6.47 -8.19
CA ILE A 347 16.50 5.72 -7.01
C ILE A 347 17.39 6.61 -6.17
N ASP A 348 16.96 6.87 -4.93
CA ASP A 348 17.67 7.74 -3.99
C ASP A 348 17.39 7.32 -2.55
N ASN A 349 18.12 7.91 -1.59
CA ASN A 349 17.79 7.87 -0.18
C ASN A 349 17.11 9.20 0.19
N LEU A 350 15.80 9.16 0.41
CA LEU A 350 15.04 10.33 0.78
C LEU A 350 14.75 10.33 2.28
N GLU A 351 14.83 11.51 2.89
CA GLU A 351 14.38 11.69 4.26
C GLU A 351 12.88 11.44 4.39
N GLU A 352 12.46 10.96 5.56
CA GLU A 352 11.04 10.80 5.85
C GLU A 352 10.33 12.17 5.81
N ALA A 353 9.14 12.20 5.22
CA ALA A 353 8.33 13.42 5.18
C ALA A 353 7.97 13.85 6.61
N VAL A 354 8.47 14.99 7.04
CA VAL A 354 8.15 15.58 8.35
C VAL A 354 7.06 16.62 8.13
N VAL A 355 5.91 16.41 8.78
CA VAL A 355 4.82 17.40 8.81
C VAL A 355 5.08 18.32 9.98
N GLU A 356 5.32 19.58 9.69
CA GLU A 356 5.34 20.62 10.71
C GLU A 356 3.90 20.91 11.13
N GLU A 357 3.56 20.53 12.35
CA GLU A 357 2.30 20.98 12.95
C GLU A 357 2.42 22.49 13.14
N LYS A 358 1.53 23.28 12.49
CA LYS A 358 1.41 24.70 12.79
C LYS A 358 1.20 24.79 14.28
N LYS A 359 2.17 25.30 15.04
CA LYS A 359 1.99 25.63 16.45
C LYS A 359 0.84 26.60 16.51
N ILE A 360 -0.31 26.12 17.01
CA ILE A 360 -1.45 26.98 17.28
C ILE A 360 -0.98 27.91 18.40
N GLU A 361 -0.99 29.19 18.11
CA GLU A 361 -0.67 30.20 19.10
C GLU A 361 -1.68 30.08 20.23
N GLU A 362 -1.22 29.68 21.41
CA GLU A 362 -2.08 29.54 22.58
C GLU A 362 -2.53 30.93 23.05
N MET A 363 -3.83 31.10 23.16
CA MET A 363 -4.45 32.32 23.67
C MET A 363 -5.52 31.97 24.73
N ASP A 364 -5.61 32.84 25.71
CA ASP A 364 -6.69 32.73 26.70
C ASP A 364 -8.00 33.26 26.09
N VAL A 365 -9.06 32.48 26.25
CA VAL A 365 -10.40 32.78 25.75
C VAL A 365 -11.45 32.48 26.83
N VAL A 366 -12.63 33.05 26.68
CA VAL A 366 -13.77 32.73 27.53
C VAL A 366 -14.79 31.97 26.72
N PHE A 367 -15.04 30.72 27.15
CA PHE A 367 -16.13 29.89 26.64
C PHE A 367 -17.45 30.40 27.25
N LEU A 368 -18.40 30.70 26.37
CA LEU A 368 -19.75 31.15 26.72
C LEU A 368 -20.76 30.17 26.12
N MET A 369 -21.69 29.68 26.93
CA MET A 369 -22.81 28.88 26.47
C MET A 369 -24.12 29.32 27.15
N ASP A 370 -25.13 29.58 26.34
CA ASP A 370 -26.44 29.95 26.81
C ASP A 370 -27.24 28.73 27.32
N ARG A 371 -28.45 28.99 27.87
CA ARG A 371 -29.36 27.95 28.34
C ARG A 371 -29.90 27.02 27.25
N PHE A 372 -29.80 27.41 26.00
CA PHE A 372 -30.26 26.63 24.84
C PHE A 372 -29.15 25.77 24.22
N GLY A 373 -27.92 25.86 24.74
CA GLY A 373 -26.79 25.09 24.24
C GLY A 373 -26.04 25.74 23.09
N TYR A 374 -26.23 27.02 22.81
CA TYR A 374 -25.41 27.75 21.83
C TYR A 374 -24.10 28.18 22.49
N ALA A 375 -23.00 27.69 21.93
CA ALA A 375 -21.66 27.91 22.47
C ALA A 375 -20.79 28.74 21.52
N LYS A 376 -19.92 29.57 22.08
CA LYS A 376 -18.92 30.39 21.40
C LYS A 376 -17.74 30.68 22.32
N THR A 377 -16.69 31.23 21.75
CA THR A 377 -15.57 31.79 22.52
C THR A 377 -15.38 33.26 22.18
N VAL A 378 -14.98 34.01 23.17
CA VAL A 378 -14.62 35.44 23.01
C VAL A 378 -13.26 35.69 23.66
N ASP A 379 -12.62 36.78 23.27
CA ASP A 379 -11.43 37.28 23.95
C ASP A 379 -11.74 37.65 25.40
N VAL A 380 -10.78 37.42 26.31
CA VAL A 380 -10.96 37.75 27.76
C VAL A 380 -11.30 39.23 27.95
N SER A 381 -10.66 40.13 27.22
CA SER A 381 -10.94 41.57 27.28
C SER A 381 -12.34 41.94 26.76
N VAL A 382 -12.88 41.15 25.83
CA VAL A 382 -14.24 41.30 25.31
C VAL A 382 -15.25 40.85 26.37
N TYR A 383 -14.99 39.74 27.05
CA TYR A 383 -15.81 39.27 28.17
C TYR A 383 -15.85 40.30 29.30
N GLU A 384 -14.69 40.76 29.78
CA GLU A 384 -14.62 41.71 30.89
C GLU A 384 -15.39 43.01 30.60
N ARG A 385 -15.38 43.52 29.37
CA ARG A 385 -16.17 44.70 28.96
C ARG A 385 -17.67 44.46 28.91
N ASN A 386 -18.13 43.21 28.82
CA ASN A 386 -19.54 42.84 28.70
C ASN A 386 -19.98 41.89 29.82
N LYS A 387 -19.28 41.88 30.95
CA LYS A 387 -19.42 40.87 32.01
C LYS A 387 -20.85 40.73 32.52
N GLU A 388 -21.54 41.81 32.88
CA GLU A 388 -22.92 41.75 33.35
C GLU A 388 -23.89 41.12 32.36
N ALA A 389 -23.76 41.46 31.08
CA ALA A 389 -24.57 40.86 30.01
C ALA A 389 -24.22 39.39 29.81
N ALA A 390 -22.93 39.06 29.81
CA ALA A 390 -22.44 37.69 29.64
C ALA A 390 -22.95 36.79 30.78
N ASP A 391 -22.85 37.24 32.02
CA ASP A 391 -23.29 36.51 33.20
C ASP A 391 -24.82 36.31 33.24
N THR A 392 -25.57 37.21 32.62
CA THR A 392 -27.04 37.13 32.53
C THR A 392 -27.50 36.22 31.39
N GLU A 393 -26.83 36.30 30.24
CA GLU A 393 -27.26 35.60 29.02
C GLU A 393 -26.75 34.16 28.95
N ASN A 394 -25.63 33.84 29.62
CA ASN A 394 -25.00 32.53 29.52
C ASN A 394 -25.14 31.73 30.84
N ARG A 395 -25.41 30.45 30.69
CA ARG A 395 -25.47 29.50 31.80
C ARG A 395 -24.10 28.98 32.21
N TYR A 396 -23.21 28.85 31.25
CA TYR A 396 -21.86 28.37 31.47
C TYR A 396 -20.85 29.38 30.92
N ILE A 397 -19.93 29.76 31.79
CA ILE A 397 -18.86 30.71 31.50
C ILE A 397 -17.58 30.10 32.04
N LEU A 398 -16.64 29.77 31.16
CA LEU A 398 -15.38 29.10 31.51
C LEU A 398 -14.20 29.83 30.87
N THR A 399 -13.26 30.29 31.68
CA THR A 399 -11.97 30.75 31.18
C THR A 399 -11.11 29.54 30.83
N CYS A 400 -10.61 29.53 29.63
CA CYS A 400 -9.83 28.41 29.10
C CYS A 400 -8.85 28.89 28.01
N LYS A 401 -7.94 28.01 27.59
CA LYS A 401 -7.15 28.25 26.41
C LYS A 401 -7.90 27.81 25.16
N ASN A 402 -7.61 28.44 24.03
CA ASN A 402 -8.16 28.05 22.73
C ASN A 402 -7.82 26.58 22.37
N THR A 403 -6.74 26.02 22.93
CA THR A 403 -6.28 24.63 22.73
C THR A 403 -6.94 23.63 23.67
N ASP A 404 -7.72 24.09 24.67
CA ASP A 404 -8.35 23.25 25.68
C ASP A 404 -9.51 22.40 25.13
N LYS A 405 -9.97 21.49 26.00
CA LYS A 405 -11.13 20.62 25.73
C LYS A 405 -12.17 20.86 26.83
N ILE A 406 -13.42 20.95 26.44
CA ILE A 406 -14.56 21.05 27.33
C ILE A 406 -15.25 19.69 27.46
N CYS A 407 -15.48 19.24 28.69
CA CYS A 407 -16.23 18.04 29.03
C CYS A 407 -17.69 18.40 29.26
N ILE A 408 -18.60 17.71 28.56
CA ILE A 408 -20.06 17.86 28.69
C ILE A 408 -20.60 16.55 29.24
N PHE A 409 -20.98 16.52 30.51
CA PHE A 409 -21.57 15.35 31.15
C PHE A 409 -23.09 15.39 31.06
N THR A 410 -23.71 14.24 30.75
CA THR A 410 -25.16 14.15 30.52
C THR A 410 -25.88 13.23 31.49
N ASN A 411 -27.20 13.43 31.63
CA ASN A 411 -28.06 12.61 32.49
C ASN A 411 -28.07 11.12 32.07
N LYS A 412 -27.69 10.80 30.83
CA LYS A 412 -27.58 9.43 30.33
C LYS A 412 -26.24 8.77 30.66
N GLY A 413 -25.42 9.40 31.52
CA GLY A 413 -24.13 8.86 31.93
C GLY A 413 -23.08 8.87 30.85
N GLN A 414 -23.20 9.75 29.85
CA GLN A 414 -22.21 10.00 28.82
C GLN A 414 -21.39 11.25 29.14
N MET A 415 -20.18 11.29 28.58
CA MET A 415 -19.36 12.49 28.52
C MET A 415 -18.96 12.73 27.06
N HIS A 416 -19.30 13.92 26.56
CA HIS A 416 -18.91 14.39 25.23
C HIS A 416 -17.76 15.39 25.34
N LEU A 417 -16.80 15.28 24.47
CA LEU A 417 -15.59 16.09 24.47
C LEU A 417 -15.65 17.08 23.30
N LEU A 418 -15.61 18.38 23.62
CA LEU A 418 -15.61 19.48 22.67
C LEU A 418 -14.26 20.17 22.70
N LYS A 419 -13.63 20.35 21.55
CA LYS A 419 -12.41 21.15 21.43
C LYS A 419 -12.76 22.62 21.34
N VAL A 420 -12.10 23.46 22.13
CA VAL A 420 -12.32 24.91 22.12
C VAL A 420 -12.01 25.51 20.74
N LEU A 421 -11.04 24.97 20.02
CA LEU A 421 -10.72 25.35 18.64
C LEU A 421 -11.85 25.13 17.62
N ASP A 422 -12.78 24.21 17.90
CA ASP A 422 -13.91 23.96 17.02
C ASP A 422 -15.05 24.98 17.20
N LEU A 423 -14.98 25.79 18.28
CA LEU A 423 -15.95 26.83 18.58
C LEU A 423 -15.72 28.08 17.74
N PRO A 424 -16.79 28.82 17.39
CA PRO A 424 -16.65 30.11 16.76
C PRO A 424 -16.00 31.10 17.73
N TYR A 425 -14.92 31.72 17.31
CA TYR A 425 -14.27 32.82 18.01
C TYR A 425 -14.66 34.13 17.36
N GLY A 426 -15.21 35.06 18.11
CA GLY A 426 -15.71 36.28 17.50
C GLY A 426 -16.14 37.36 18.49
N LYS A 427 -17.06 38.21 18.02
CA LYS A 427 -17.59 39.33 18.81
C LYS A 427 -18.62 38.86 19.83
N PHE A 428 -18.77 39.59 20.94
CA PHE A 428 -19.74 39.25 21.98
C PHE A 428 -21.18 39.07 21.45
N ARG A 429 -21.60 39.88 20.47
CA ARG A 429 -22.96 39.83 19.89
C ARG A 429 -23.17 38.73 18.84
N ASP A 430 -22.12 38.05 18.44
CA ASP A 430 -22.25 36.95 17.47
C ASP A 430 -23.02 35.79 18.09
N LYS A 431 -23.89 35.15 17.31
CA LYS A 431 -24.55 33.91 17.76
C LYS A 431 -23.53 32.79 17.86
N GLY A 432 -23.61 32.01 18.94
CA GLY A 432 -22.88 30.76 19.07
C GLY A 432 -23.40 29.68 18.08
N ILE A 433 -22.77 28.54 18.11
CA ILE A 433 -23.19 27.32 17.39
C ILE A 433 -23.76 26.32 18.41
N PRO A 434 -24.88 25.62 18.11
CA PRO A 434 -25.38 24.56 19.00
C PRO A 434 -24.30 23.50 19.23
N ILE A 435 -24.14 23.07 20.49
CA ILE A 435 -23.14 22.03 20.82
C ILE A 435 -23.44 20.68 20.16
N ASP A 436 -24.69 20.43 19.77
CA ASP A 436 -25.09 19.29 18.93
C ASP A 436 -24.32 19.25 17.62
N ASN A 437 -24.01 20.39 17.00
CA ASN A 437 -23.30 20.49 15.73
C ASN A 437 -21.79 20.35 15.88
N LEU A 438 -21.27 20.46 17.09
CA LEU A 438 -19.83 20.48 17.39
C LEU A 438 -19.36 19.24 18.15
N SER A 439 -20.30 18.49 18.72
CA SER A 439 -20.04 17.28 19.49
C SER A 439 -21.01 16.15 19.09
N ASN A 440 -20.92 15.01 19.76
CA ASN A 440 -21.89 13.92 19.59
C ASN A 440 -23.07 14.03 20.58
N TYR A 441 -23.19 15.16 21.27
CA TYR A 441 -24.32 15.44 22.13
C TYR A 441 -25.60 15.56 21.29
N ASN A 442 -26.71 15.00 21.79
CA ASN A 442 -28.02 15.07 21.14
C ASN A 442 -29.07 15.62 22.14
N SER A 443 -29.42 16.88 21.96
CA SER A 443 -30.36 17.57 22.83
C SER A 443 -31.79 16.98 22.84
N SER A 444 -32.14 16.13 21.86
CA SER A 444 -33.44 15.43 21.82
C SER A 444 -33.48 14.20 22.73
N GLU A 445 -32.35 13.62 23.10
CA GLU A 445 -32.24 12.34 23.80
C GLU A 445 -31.66 12.50 25.23
N GLU A 446 -30.84 13.52 25.43
CA GLU A 446 -30.09 13.72 26.68
C GLU A 446 -30.06 15.20 27.11
N ASN A 447 -29.81 15.42 28.38
CA ASN A 447 -29.63 16.75 28.97
C ASN A 447 -28.23 16.85 29.56
N PHE A 448 -27.54 17.96 29.31
CA PHE A 448 -26.27 18.23 29.97
C PHE A 448 -26.49 18.60 31.45
N ILE A 449 -25.67 18.03 32.32
CA ILE A 449 -25.73 18.21 33.76
C ILE A 449 -24.59 19.10 34.25
N TYR A 450 -23.40 18.84 33.68
CA TYR A 450 -22.18 19.52 34.10
C TYR A 450 -21.28 19.77 32.91
N ILE A 451 -20.78 20.99 32.80
CA ILE A 451 -19.88 21.41 31.72
C ILE A 451 -18.66 22.05 32.36
N ILE A 452 -17.49 21.56 32.04
CA ILE A 452 -16.24 22.02 32.65
C ILE A 452 -15.03 21.81 31.69
N ASN A 453 -14.01 22.63 31.89
CA ASN A 453 -12.72 22.43 31.20
C ASN A 453 -12.05 21.15 31.71
N LEU A 454 -11.55 20.29 30.78
CA LEU A 454 -10.84 19.08 31.12
C LEU A 454 -9.61 19.36 31.99
N GLY A 455 -8.86 20.43 31.72
CA GLY A 455 -7.71 20.84 32.53
C GLY A 455 -8.06 21.11 34.00
N ALA A 456 -9.29 21.56 34.30
CA ALA A 456 -9.74 21.83 35.66
C ALA A 456 -10.06 20.56 36.45
N ILE A 457 -10.35 19.44 35.77
CA ILE A 457 -10.77 18.20 36.44
C ILE A 457 -9.72 17.10 36.43
N ILE A 458 -8.74 17.18 35.56
CA ILE A 458 -7.75 16.08 35.32
C ILE A 458 -6.99 15.66 36.60
N HIS A 459 -6.86 16.57 37.54
CA HIS A 459 -6.19 16.33 38.83
C HIS A 459 -7.19 16.32 40.02
N SER A 460 -8.49 16.28 39.74
CA SER A 460 -9.56 16.34 40.75
C SER A 460 -10.33 15.02 40.81
N ARG A 461 -11.01 14.79 41.92
CA ARG A 461 -12.00 13.71 42.02
C ARG A 461 -13.39 14.27 41.75
N LEU A 462 -14.17 13.57 40.94
CA LEU A 462 -15.52 13.94 40.57
C LEU A 462 -16.53 13.08 41.34
N LEU A 463 -17.47 13.71 42.01
CA LEU A 463 -18.67 13.06 42.57
C LEU A 463 -19.67 12.79 41.44
N PHE A 464 -20.15 11.56 41.36
CA PHE A 464 -21.28 11.15 40.53
C PHE A 464 -22.41 10.70 41.43
N GLY A 465 -23.61 11.21 41.18
CA GLY A 465 -24.80 10.84 41.93
C GLY A 465 -26.01 10.66 41.03
N THR A 466 -26.76 9.56 41.24
CA THR A 466 -27.89 9.17 40.40
C THR A 466 -29.23 9.28 41.09
N LYS A 467 -30.31 9.23 40.31
CA LYS A 467 -31.71 9.29 40.77
C LYS A 467 -32.08 8.13 41.70
N THR A 468 -31.47 6.97 41.54
CA THR A 468 -31.63 5.80 42.41
C THR A 468 -30.69 5.83 43.64
N ALA A 469 -30.10 6.99 43.93
CA ALA A 469 -29.20 7.26 45.04
C ALA A 469 -27.88 6.46 44.99
N MET A 470 -27.37 6.13 43.81
CA MET A 470 -26.04 5.56 43.66
C MET A 470 -25.01 6.67 43.61
N LEU A 471 -23.96 6.57 44.42
CA LEU A 471 -22.88 7.56 44.55
C LEU A 471 -21.52 6.90 44.26
N LYS A 472 -20.62 7.63 43.68
CA LYS A 472 -19.21 7.27 43.54
C LYS A 472 -18.32 8.49 43.32
N MET A 473 -17.06 8.35 43.65
CA MET A 473 -16.00 9.26 43.21
C MET A 473 -15.29 8.64 41.99
N VAL A 474 -14.91 9.47 41.05
CA VAL A 474 -14.12 9.07 39.87
C VAL A 474 -12.92 10.00 39.73
N ASP A 475 -11.75 9.46 39.48
CA ASP A 475 -10.56 10.25 39.16
C ASP A 475 -10.75 10.97 37.83
N GLY A 476 -10.55 12.29 37.82
CA GLY A 476 -10.78 13.13 36.64
C GLY A 476 -9.86 12.81 35.48
N SER A 477 -8.69 12.21 35.74
CA SER A 477 -7.77 11.76 34.68
C SER A 477 -8.37 10.67 33.75
N GLU A 478 -9.41 9.96 34.25
CA GLU A 478 -10.11 8.97 33.42
C GLU A 478 -10.89 9.59 32.24
N PHE A 479 -11.09 10.89 32.25
CA PHE A 479 -11.79 11.63 31.18
C PHE A 479 -10.87 12.25 30.15
N ASP A 480 -9.53 12.19 30.31
CA ASP A 480 -8.60 12.53 29.25
C ASP A 480 -8.49 11.38 28.22
N VAL A 481 -9.40 11.38 27.29
CA VAL A 481 -9.54 10.35 26.26
C VAL A 481 -9.44 10.95 24.86
N ALA A 482 -9.03 10.11 23.90
CA ALA A 482 -8.99 10.53 22.49
C ALA A 482 -10.37 10.52 21.82
N LYS A 483 -11.33 9.75 22.36
CA LYS A 483 -12.67 9.61 21.80
C LYS A 483 -13.52 10.84 22.09
N ARG A 484 -14.32 11.26 21.11
CA ARG A 484 -15.27 12.38 21.28
C ARG A 484 -16.39 12.10 22.28
N THR A 485 -16.73 10.84 22.51
CA THR A 485 -17.75 10.40 23.46
C THR A 485 -17.25 9.19 24.23
N THR A 486 -17.46 9.19 25.54
CA THR A 486 -17.17 8.06 26.43
C THR A 486 -18.24 7.97 27.53
N ALA A 487 -18.49 6.76 28.02
CA ALA A 487 -19.32 6.59 29.20
C ALA A 487 -18.64 7.27 30.41
N SER A 488 -19.37 8.12 31.12
CA SER A 488 -18.91 8.76 32.34
C SER A 488 -19.29 7.97 33.59
N THR A 489 -20.38 7.21 33.51
CA THR A 489 -20.79 6.26 34.53
C THR A 489 -21.62 5.14 33.92
N LYS A 490 -21.65 3.98 34.57
CA LYS A 490 -22.63 2.93 34.29
C LYS A 490 -23.88 3.20 35.13
N LEU A 491 -25.02 3.34 34.47
CA LEU A 491 -26.33 3.48 35.09
C LEU A 491 -27.02 2.11 35.19
N ASN A 492 -27.86 1.94 36.22
CA ASN A 492 -28.81 0.85 36.27
C ASN A 492 -29.95 1.09 35.26
N GLU A 493 -30.81 0.09 35.05
CA GLU A 493 -31.99 0.21 34.23
C GLU A 493 -32.91 1.32 34.79
N ASP A 494 -33.40 2.21 33.93
CA ASP A 494 -34.24 3.36 34.26
C ASP A 494 -33.62 4.41 35.23
N ASP A 495 -32.28 4.36 35.46
CA ASP A 495 -31.60 5.37 36.30
C ASP A 495 -31.08 6.54 35.46
N GLU A 496 -30.97 7.69 36.08
CA GLU A 496 -30.40 8.90 35.48
C GLU A 496 -29.36 9.52 36.39
N LEU A 497 -28.35 10.11 35.78
CA LEU A 497 -27.34 10.88 36.51
C LEU A 497 -27.96 12.26 36.89
N LEU A 498 -27.92 12.61 38.18
CA LEU A 498 -28.43 13.88 38.68
C LEU A 498 -27.33 14.93 38.86
N ILE A 499 -26.14 14.50 39.28
CA ILE A 499 -25.03 15.40 39.57
C ILE A 499 -23.69 14.81 39.09
N VAL A 500 -22.86 15.68 38.56
CA VAL A 500 -21.41 15.55 38.50
C VAL A 500 -20.83 16.80 39.13
N HIS A 501 -19.89 16.67 40.04
CA HIS A 501 -19.28 17.81 40.75
C HIS A 501 -17.80 17.54 41.04
N ALA A 502 -16.94 18.51 40.79
CA ALA A 502 -15.53 18.42 41.16
C ALA A 502 -15.36 18.68 42.65
N MET A 503 -14.74 17.73 43.35
CA MET A 503 -14.62 17.78 44.82
C MET A 503 -13.25 18.33 45.23
N THR A 504 -13.24 19.14 46.30
CA THR A 504 -12.01 19.66 46.91
C THR A 504 -11.52 18.77 48.06
N GLY A 505 -12.42 17.99 48.68
CA GLY A 505 -12.09 16.94 49.65
C GLY A 505 -12.69 17.08 51.06
N GLU A 506 -13.17 18.26 51.43
CA GLU A 506 -13.73 18.54 52.75
C GLU A 506 -15.27 18.77 52.77
N GLU A 507 -15.91 18.50 51.62
CA GLU A 507 -17.35 18.72 51.46
C GLU A 507 -18.18 17.61 52.09
N THR A 508 -19.45 17.96 52.38
CA THR A 508 -20.50 17.00 52.69
C THR A 508 -21.55 16.97 51.58
N VAL A 509 -22.18 15.81 51.42
CA VAL A 509 -23.17 15.58 50.36
C VAL A 509 -24.55 15.44 51.02
N VAL A 510 -25.52 16.21 50.55
CA VAL A 510 -26.91 16.11 50.98
C VAL A 510 -27.76 15.54 49.86
N MET A 511 -28.44 14.45 50.10
CA MET A 511 -29.40 13.82 49.19
C MET A 511 -30.82 14.18 49.64
N GLN A 512 -31.64 14.66 48.69
CA GLN A 512 -33.07 14.95 48.90
C GLN A 512 -33.89 14.01 48.02
N SER A 513 -34.84 13.29 48.61
CA SER A 513 -35.76 12.46 47.81
C SER A 513 -37.03 13.22 47.44
N GLU A 514 -37.78 12.72 46.45
CA GLU A 514 -39.08 13.25 46.01
C GLU A 514 -40.12 13.24 47.16
N LYS A 515 -39.97 12.30 48.10
CA LYS A 515 -40.79 12.22 49.30
C LYS A 515 -40.24 13.02 50.48
N GLU A 516 -39.36 14.00 50.20
CA GLU A 516 -38.84 14.98 51.20
C GLU A 516 -38.00 14.34 52.31
N MET A 517 -37.34 13.23 52.02
CA MET A 517 -36.34 12.64 52.89
C MET A 517 -34.99 13.27 52.64
N PHE A 518 -34.30 13.70 53.69
CA PHE A 518 -32.96 14.31 53.59
C PHE A 518 -31.93 13.44 54.33
N LEU A 519 -30.79 13.20 53.70
CA LEU A 519 -29.63 12.56 54.29
C LEU A 519 -28.37 13.35 53.95
N ARG A 520 -27.66 13.82 54.97
CA ARG A 520 -26.34 14.44 54.85
C ARG A 520 -25.27 13.42 55.21
N ILE A 521 -24.24 13.26 54.39
CA ILE A 521 -23.13 12.34 54.61
C ILE A 521 -21.79 13.05 54.36
N GLU A 522 -20.71 12.54 54.97
CA GLU A 522 -19.36 12.97 54.64
C GLU A 522 -18.95 12.43 53.25
N ALA A 523 -18.36 13.29 52.41
CA ALA A 523 -17.90 12.93 51.09
C ALA A 523 -16.83 11.81 51.14
N SER A 524 -16.01 11.80 52.20
CA SER A 524 -14.98 10.77 52.42
C SER A 524 -15.52 9.34 52.55
N THR A 525 -16.84 9.19 52.86
CA THR A 525 -17.49 7.87 52.92
C THR A 525 -17.87 7.31 51.55
N ILE A 526 -17.73 8.08 50.47
CA ILE A 526 -18.06 7.70 49.11
C ILE A 526 -16.80 7.11 48.47
N PRO A 527 -16.81 5.82 48.08
CA PRO A 527 -15.61 5.19 47.52
C PRO A 527 -15.30 5.66 46.10
N GLU A 528 -14.01 5.71 45.82
CA GLU A 528 -13.52 5.89 44.44
C GLU A 528 -13.77 4.62 43.62
N LYS A 529 -14.28 4.79 42.41
CA LYS A 529 -14.61 3.74 41.46
C LYS A 529 -14.22 4.20 40.05
N LYS A 530 -13.97 3.22 39.16
CA LYS A 530 -13.75 3.51 37.74
C LYS A 530 -15.01 4.12 37.08
N LYS A 531 -14.80 4.93 36.03
CA LYS A 531 -15.93 5.55 35.30
C LYS A 531 -16.95 4.53 34.80
N GLY A 532 -16.54 3.33 34.36
CA GLY A 532 -17.43 2.26 33.89
C GLY A 532 -18.13 1.45 34.98
N ALA A 533 -17.97 1.79 36.27
CA ALA A 533 -18.60 1.10 37.39
C ALA A 533 -19.91 1.77 37.82
N VAL A 534 -20.84 0.99 38.36
CA VAL A 534 -21.98 1.48 39.13
C VAL A 534 -21.46 1.97 40.50
N GLY A 535 -22.04 3.02 41.05
CA GLY A 535 -21.69 3.52 42.37
C GLY A 535 -22.08 2.59 43.51
N VAL A 536 -22.02 3.11 44.71
CA VAL A 536 -22.55 2.49 45.94
C VAL A 536 -23.80 3.23 46.37
N ARG A 537 -24.67 2.57 47.13
CA ARG A 537 -25.88 3.22 47.64
C ARG A 537 -25.52 4.33 48.63
N GLY A 538 -25.95 5.55 48.34
CA GLY A 538 -25.80 6.72 49.20
C GLY A 538 -26.91 6.78 50.26
N MET A 539 -28.17 6.72 49.83
CA MET A 539 -29.35 6.77 50.67
C MET A 539 -30.26 5.56 50.42
N LYS A 540 -30.87 5.01 51.44
CA LYS A 540 -31.87 3.95 51.32
C LYS A 540 -33.25 4.58 51.06
N LEU A 541 -33.68 4.49 49.82
CA LEU A 541 -34.96 5.01 49.35
C LEU A 541 -36.12 4.07 49.75
N ASN A 542 -37.27 4.61 49.97
CA ASN A 542 -38.50 3.85 50.12
C ASN A 542 -38.99 3.34 48.75
N ALA A 543 -39.89 2.36 48.75
CA ALA A 543 -40.46 1.85 47.51
C ALA A 543 -41.18 2.99 46.74
N GLY A 544 -40.85 3.11 45.44
CA GLY A 544 -41.37 4.14 44.55
C GLY A 544 -40.94 5.57 44.93
N ASP A 545 -39.75 5.73 45.52
CA ASP A 545 -39.12 7.03 45.81
C ASP A 545 -37.82 7.14 44.97
N ALA A 546 -37.48 8.35 44.61
CA ALA A 546 -36.25 8.66 43.87
C ALA A 546 -35.62 9.94 44.45
N LEU A 547 -34.35 10.18 44.18
CA LEU A 547 -33.75 11.46 44.52
C LEU A 547 -34.26 12.55 43.56
N SER A 548 -34.69 13.67 44.15
CA SER A 548 -34.98 14.89 43.39
C SER A 548 -33.75 15.77 43.23
N ASN A 549 -32.86 15.84 44.21
CA ASN A 549 -31.67 16.65 44.21
C ASN A 549 -30.53 16.03 45.02
N ILE A 550 -29.30 16.38 44.65
CA ILE A 550 -28.10 16.13 45.43
C ILE A 550 -27.34 17.46 45.52
N TYR A 551 -27.00 17.86 46.72
CA TYR A 551 -26.27 19.09 47.00
C TYR A 551 -24.89 18.77 47.56
N VAL A 552 -23.89 19.55 47.17
CA VAL A 552 -22.54 19.51 47.75
C VAL A 552 -22.35 20.75 48.58
N LEU A 553 -21.99 20.59 49.85
CA LEU A 553 -21.79 21.67 50.79
C LEU A 553 -20.29 21.80 51.08
N ASP A 554 -19.73 22.94 50.78
CA ASP A 554 -18.31 23.29 50.99
C ASP A 554 -18.01 23.72 52.44
N GLY A 555 -19.02 24.00 53.22
CA GLY A 555 -18.89 24.50 54.62
C GLY A 555 -18.70 26.00 54.75
N GLU A 556 -18.43 26.71 53.67
CA GLU A 556 -18.18 28.17 53.70
C GLU A 556 -19.46 29.00 53.68
N SER A 557 -20.52 28.50 53.04
CA SER A 557 -21.81 29.19 52.93
C SER A 557 -22.98 28.33 53.40
N GLU A 558 -24.02 28.95 54.05
CA GLU A 558 -25.26 28.27 54.37
C GLU A 558 -26.12 28.12 53.11
N GLN A 559 -26.41 26.84 52.71
CA GLN A 559 -27.35 26.54 51.63
C GLN A 559 -28.72 26.23 52.18
N THR A 560 -29.76 26.88 51.64
CA THR A 560 -31.15 26.75 52.09
C THR A 560 -32.00 26.29 50.90
N VAL A 561 -32.91 25.35 51.13
CA VAL A 561 -33.91 24.92 50.16
C VAL A 561 -35.31 25.08 50.72
N GLU A 562 -36.25 25.47 49.88
CA GLU A 562 -37.66 25.60 50.29
C GLU A 562 -38.36 24.24 50.05
N VAL A 563 -39.03 23.74 51.10
CA VAL A 563 -39.81 22.51 51.08
C VAL A 563 -41.20 22.83 51.65
N LYS A 564 -42.22 22.78 50.80
CA LYS A 564 -43.61 23.07 51.14
C LYS A 564 -43.81 24.42 51.93
N GLY A 565 -43.12 25.44 51.45
CA GLY A 565 -43.21 26.78 52.06
C GLY A 565 -42.40 26.93 53.35
N LYS A 566 -41.52 25.98 53.68
CA LYS A 566 -40.57 26.05 54.79
C LYS A 566 -39.13 26.01 54.30
N GLU A 567 -38.33 26.87 54.88
CA GLU A 567 -36.89 26.85 54.61
C GLU A 567 -36.18 25.72 55.38
N VAL A 568 -35.40 24.94 54.71
CA VAL A 568 -34.54 23.92 55.30
C VAL A 568 -33.07 24.31 55.02
N VAL A 569 -32.36 24.64 56.09
CA VAL A 569 -30.91 24.93 56.01
C VAL A 569 -30.15 23.61 55.95
N LEU A 570 -29.55 23.30 54.81
CA LEU A 570 -28.89 22.01 54.53
C LEU A 570 -27.69 21.78 55.45
N ASN A 571 -26.94 22.84 55.76
CA ASN A 571 -25.77 22.80 56.66
C ASN A 571 -26.11 22.41 58.11
N ARG A 572 -27.35 22.58 58.52
CA ARG A 572 -27.83 22.21 59.88
C ARG A 572 -28.41 20.80 59.98
N LEU A 573 -28.42 20.07 58.87
CA LEU A 573 -28.78 18.66 58.88
C LEU A 573 -27.69 17.84 59.59
N ARG A 574 -28.10 16.90 60.44
CA ARG A 574 -27.16 16.00 61.11
C ARG A 574 -26.50 15.12 60.10
N VAL A 575 -25.19 15.00 60.18
CA VAL A 575 -24.41 14.04 59.35
C VAL A 575 -24.75 12.60 59.76
N GLY A 576 -25.18 11.81 58.83
CA GLY A 576 -25.55 10.41 59.01
C GLY A 576 -24.61 9.46 58.28
N ASN A 577 -24.87 8.18 58.44
CA ASN A 577 -24.10 7.16 57.72
C ASN A 577 -24.70 6.89 56.32
N ARG A 578 -23.85 6.62 55.36
CA ARG A 578 -24.23 6.17 54.03
C ARG A 578 -25.12 4.92 54.10
N ASP A 579 -26.01 4.70 53.14
CA ASP A 579 -26.96 3.59 53.04
C ASP A 579 -27.98 3.51 54.19
N THR A 580 -28.30 4.66 54.79
CA THR A 580 -29.36 4.78 55.77
C THR A 580 -30.57 5.54 55.20
N LYS A 581 -31.73 5.42 55.87
CA LYS A 581 -32.90 6.22 55.54
C LYS A 581 -32.65 7.67 55.97
N GLY A 582 -33.06 8.61 55.14
CA GLY A 582 -33.02 10.02 55.49
C GLY A 582 -34.06 10.38 56.54
N THR A 583 -34.03 11.63 56.95
CA THR A 583 -35.02 12.24 57.88
C THR A 583 -35.99 13.09 57.06
N LYS A 584 -37.30 12.97 57.33
CA LYS A 584 -38.33 13.76 56.67
C LYS A 584 -38.28 15.22 57.23
N ARG A 585 -38.36 16.17 56.30
CA ARG A 585 -38.41 17.62 56.66
C ARG A 585 -39.69 18.28 56.13
#